data_1bcbf0eea531fc12482ee715d274cb0f
#
_entry.id   1bcbf0eea531fc12482ee715d274cb0f
#
_cell.length_a   1.000
_cell.length_b   1.000
_cell.length_c   1.000
_cell.angle_alpha   90.00
_cell.angle_beta   90.00
_cell.angle_gamma   90.00
#
_symmetry.space_group_name_H-M   'P 1'
#
loop_
_entity.id
_entity.type
_entity.pdbx_description
1 polymer ?
#
loop_
_entity_poly.entity_id
_entity_poly.type
_entity_poly.pdbx_seq_one_letter_code
_entity_poly.pdbx_strand_id
1 'polypeptide(L)'
;MAKIMIVDDALFMRQVLGTIFMAEGHQVCAEASNAKDAVEKYKIFKPDLVTMDIVMPMMEELDGIGAVKEIIKFDPKAKVLVISAMSQQSIIVEAIRLGAKDFLNKPVNPDRLKDTVRKILA
;
A
#
# COMPACT_ATOMS: atom_id res chain seq x y z
N MET A 1 -1.55 15.23 -9.31
CA MET A 1 -2.56 14.57 -8.46
C MET A 1 -2.67 13.11 -8.85
N ALA A 2 -2.61 12.22 -7.88
CA ALA A 2 -2.71 10.78 -8.10
C ALA A 2 -3.93 10.19 -7.38
N LYS A 3 -4.41 9.05 -7.87
CA LYS A 3 -5.43 8.25 -7.19
C LYS A 3 -4.72 7.20 -6.36
N ILE A 4 -4.94 7.22 -5.05
CA ILE A 4 -4.26 6.34 -4.11
C ILE A 4 -5.27 5.42 -3.42
N MET A 5 -4.93 4.14 -3.35
CA MET A 5 -5.67 3.17 -2.55
C MET A 5 -4.86 2.89 -1.28
N ILE A 6 -5.54 2.90 -0.13
CA ILE A 6 -4.92 2.68 1.18
C ILE A 6 -5.39 1.34 1.72
N VAL A 7 -4.45 0.43 2.01
CA VAL A 7 -4.73 -0.88 2.57
C VAL A 7 -4.09 -1.01 3.94
N ASP A 8 -4.92 -1.06 4.97
CA ASP A 8 -4.52 -1.22 6.36
C ASP A 8 -5.75 -1.70 7.15
N ASP A 9 -5.58 -2.65 8.05
CA ASP A 9 -6.68 -3.15 8.85
C ASP A 9 -7.13 -2.16 9.93
N ALA A 10 -6.30 -1.17 10.27
CA ALA A 10 -6.62 -0.16 11.26
C ALA A 10 -7.27 1.07 10.61
N LEU A 11 -8.52 1.35 10.95
CA LEU A 11 -9.23 2.53 10.44
C LEU A 11 -8.45 3.81 10.74
N PHE A 12 -7.89 3.92 11.95
CA PHE A 12 -7.11 5.09 12.36
C PHE A 12 -5.96 5.37 11.37
N MET A 13 -5.22 4.32 10.99
CA MET A 13 -4.11 4.47 10.04
C MET A 13 -4.60 4.90 8.66
N ARG A 14 -5.72 4.33 8.19
CA ARG A 14 -6.28 4.76 6.91
C ARG A 14 -6.67 6.23 6.93
N GLN A 15 -7.20 6.71 8.05
CA GLN A 15 -7.55 8.13 8.21
C GLN A 15 -6.31 9.03 8.24
N VAL A 16 -5.27 8.62 8.97
CA VAL A 16 -4.01 9.38 9.04
C VAL A 16 -3.38 9.51 7.66
N LEU A 17 -3.23 8.39 6.95
CA LEU A 17 -2.64 8.39 5.61
C LEU A 17 -3.50 9.20 4.63
N GLY A 18 -4.82 9.02 4.70
CA GLY A 18 -5.75 9.76 3.85
C GLY A 18 -5.63 11.26 4.02
N THR A 19 -5.51 11.73 5.26
CA THR A 19 -5.34 13.15 5.55
C THR A 19 -4.05 13.69 4.92
N ILE A 20 -2.95 12.95 5.05
CA ILE A 20 -1.66 13.35 4.48
C ILE A 20 -1.75 13.41 2.96
N PHE A 21 -2.32 12.40 2.32
CA PHE A 21 -2.41 12.34 0.86
C PHE A 21 -3.31 13.45 0.31
N MET A 22 -4.45 13.70 0.95
CA MET A 22 -5.35 14.77 0.52
C MET A 22 -4.71 16.15 0.67
N ALA A 23 -3.93 16.36 1.73
CA ALA A 23 -3.18 17.60 1.91
C ALA A 23 -2.13 17.82 0.82
N GLU A 24 -1.61 16.73 0.22
CA GLU A 24 -0.66 16.78 -0.90
C GLU A 24 -1.36 16.85 -2.27
N GLY A 25 -2.67 16.99 -2.29
CA GLY A 25 -3.43 17.12 -3.53
C GLY A 25 -3.79 15.80 -4.21
N HIS A 26 -3.61 14.66 -3.52
CA HIS A 26 -4.00 13.36 -4.06
C HIS A 26 -5.44 13.01 -3.68
N GLN A 27 -6.02 12.09 -4.42
CA GLN A 27 -7.34 11.55 -4.15
C GLN A 27 -7.20 10.14 -3.56
N VAL A 28 -7.91 9.87 -2.47
CA VAL A 28 -8.04 8.50 -1.95
C VAL A 28 -9.22 7.86 -2.66
N CYS A 29 -8.95 7.01 -3.63
CA CYS A 29 -10.00 6.42 -4.46
C CYS A 29 -10.62 5.16 -3.86
N ALA A 30 -9.93 4.50 -2.93
CA ALA A 30 -10.41 3.29 -2.28
C ALA A 30 -9.64 3.03 -1.01
N GLU A 31 -10.26 2.27 -0.10
CA GLU A 31 -9.65 1.77 1.11
C GLU A 31 -9.98 0.28 1.24
N ALA A 32 -9.06 -0.49 1.80
CA ALA A 32 -9.27 -1.89 2.08
C ALA A 32 -8.69 -2.25 3.45
N SER A 33 -9.33 -3.16 4.16
CA SER A 33 -8.91 -3.59 5.49
C SER A 33 -8.32 -5.00 5.53
N ASN A 34 -8.25 -5.66 4.39
CA ASN A 34 -7.65 -7.00 4.26
C ASN A 34 -7.14 -7.21 2.84
N ALA A 35 -6.34 -8.27 2.68
CA ALA A 35 -5.68 -8.55 1.41
C ALA A 35 -6.65 -8.89 0.27
N LYS A 36 -7.67 -9.68 0.56
CA LYS A 36 -8.65 -10.06 -0.46
C LYS A 36 -9.37 -8.85 -1.03
N ASP A 37 -9.86 -7.98 -0.15
CA ASP A 37 -10.55 -6.75 -0.54
C ASP A 37 -9.61 -5.81 -1.32
N ALA A 38 -8.34 -5.75 -0.91
CA ALA A 38 -7.34 -4.95 -1.60
C ALA A 38 -7.17 -5.38 -3.04
N VAL A 39 -7.05 -6.68 -3.29
CA VAL A 39 -6.88 -7.21 -4.66
C VAL A 39 -8.12 -6.91 -5.50
N GLU A 40 -9.30 -7.15 -4.96
CA GLU A 40 -10.56 -6.89 -5.67
C GLU A 40 -10.71 -5.42 -6.02
N LYS A 41 -10.46 -4.53 -5.05
CA LYS A 41 -10.56 -3.08 -5.27
C LYS A 41 -9.51 -2.55 -6.22
N TYR A 42 -8.29 -3.11 -6.19
CA TYR A 42 -7.28 -2.73 -7.17
C TYR A 42 -7.78 -2.96 -8.60
N LYS A 43 -8.39 -4.10 -8.84
CA LYS A 43 -8.89 -4.43 -10.18
C LYS A 43 -10.00 -3.49 -10.64
N ILE A 44 -10.81 -3.01 -9.71
CA ILE A 44 -11.93 -2.10 -10.00
C ILE A 44 -11.44 -0.66 -10.18
N PHE A 45 -10.66 -0.16 -9.23
CA PHE A 45 -10.28 1.25 -9.18
C PHE A 45 -9.00 1.59 -9.92
N LYS A 46 -8.11 0.61 -10.10
CA LYS A 46 -6.82 0.78 -10.79
C LYS A 46 -6.10 2.05 -10.34
N PRO A 47 -5.77 2.15 -9.04
CA PRO A 47 -5.13 3.35 -8.51
C PRO A 47 -3.75 3.57 -9.09
N ASP A 48 -3.26 4.81 -9.02
CA ASP A 48 -1.90 5.15 -9.43
C ASP A 48 -0.87 4.67 -8.43
N LEU A 49 -1.26 4.53 -7.16
CA LEU A 49 -0.41 4.06 -6.07
C LEU A 49 -1.25 3.29 -5.06
N VAL A 50 -0.69 2.23 -4.51
CA VAL A 50 -1.27 1.48 -3.38
C VAL A 50 -0.32 1.56 -2.20
N THR A 51 -0.82 1.96 -1.03
CA THR A 51 -0.09 1.74 0.22
C THR A 51 -0.60 0.45 0.84
N MET A 52 0.32 -0.47 1.14
CA MET A 52 -0.01 -1.82 1.58
C MET A 52 0.60 -2.13 2.93
N ASP A 53 -0.23 -2.33 3.96
CA ASP A 53 0.20 -2.93 5.20
C ASP A 53 0.29 -4.45 4.97
N ILE A 54 1.46 -5.02 5.23
CA ILE A 54 1.67 -6.46 5.05
C ILE A 54 1.37 -7.28 6.30
N VAL A 55 1.13 -6.62 7.44
CA VAL A 55 0.76 -7.29 8.70
C VAL A 55 -0.73 -7.06 8.96
N MET A 56 -1.54 -7.90 8.36
CA MET A 56 -3.00 -7.85 8.50
C MET A 56 -3.53 -9.27 8.74
N PRO A 57 -4.72 -9.40 9.36
CA PRO A 57 -5.36 -10.71 9.46
C PRO A 57 -5.54 -11.34 8.08
N MET A 58 -5.26 -12.64 7.97
CA MET A 58 -5.48 -13.39 6.73
C MET A 58 -6.97 -13.55 6.45
N MET A 59 -7.35 -13.35 5.21
CA MET A 59 -8.69 -13.64 4.69
C MET A 59 -8.58 -14.61 3.54
N GLU A 60 -9.22 -15.78 3.67
CA GLU A 60 -9.19 -16.84 2.66
C GLU A 60 -7.75 -17.22 2.26
N GLU A 61 -6.88 -17.34 3.25
CA GLU A 61 -5.47 -17.69 3.10
C GLU A 61 -4.64 -16.66 2.32
N LEU A 62 -5.13 -15.45 2.19
CA LEU A 62 -4.42 -14.36 1.54
C LEU A 62 -3.95 -13.33 2.56
N ASP A 63 -2.64 -13.09 2.65
CA ASP A 63 -2.03 -12.07 3.50
C ASP A 63 -1.59 -10.86 2.67
N GLY A 64 -0.95 -9.88 3.34
CA GLY A 64 -0.49 -8.67 2.66
C GLY A 64 0.55 -8.94 1.58
N ILE A 65 1.48 -9.86 1.81
CA ILE A 65 2.46 -10.25 0.80
C ILE A 65 1.77 -10.93 -0.38
N GLY A 66 0.80 -11.80 -0.11
CA GLY A 66 -0.01 -12.42 -1.15
C GLY A 66 -0.77 -11.40 -1.98
N ALA A 67 -1.28 -10.34 -1.34
CA ALA A 67 -1.94 -9.25 -2.05
C ALA A 67 -0.99 -8.51 -2.98
N VAL A 68 0.24 -8.21 -2.54
CA VAL A 68 1.27 -7.61 -3.41
C VAL A 68 1.50 -8.49 -4.62
N LYS A 69 1.69 -9.78 -4.42
CA LYS A 69 1.92 -10.74 -5.50
C LYS A 69 0.76 -10.74 -6.49
N GLU A 70 -0.48 -10.81 -6.01
CA GLU A 70 -1.65 -10.84 -6.88
C GLU A 70 -1.86 -9.53 -7.64
N ILE A 71 -1.61 -8.40 -7.01
CA ILE A 71 -1.72 -7.08 -7.64
C ILE A 71 -0.69 -6.95 -8.77
N ILE A 72 0.57 -7.30 -8.49
CA ILE A 72 1.64 -7.24 -9.51
C ILE A 72 1.38 -8.23 -10.64
N LYS A 73 0.84 -9.39 -10.33
CA LYS A 73 0.46 -10.38 -11.37
C LYS A 73 -0.63 -9.84 -12.28
N PHE A 74 -1.62 -9.16 -11.71
CA PHE A 74 -2.70 -8.53 -12.46
C PHE A 74 -2.21 -7.34 -13.27
N ASP A 75 -1.33 -6.52 -12.67
CA ASP A 75 -0.78 -5.31 -13.29
C ASP A 75 0.71 -5.21 -12.98
N PRO A 76 1.58 -5.66 -13.89
CA PRO A 76 3.04 -5.61 -13.67
C PRO A 76 3.60 -4.20 -13.47
N LYS A 77 2.85 -3.17 -13.83
CA LYS A 77 3.25 -1.76 -13.65
C LYS A 77 2.68 -1.15 -12.36
N ALA A 78 1.99 -1.94 -11.53
CA ALA A 78 1.42 -1.45 -10.29
C ALA A 78 2.50 -0.83 -9.40
N LYS A 79 2.17 0.31 -8.80
CA LYS A 79 3.06 1.00 -7.87
C LYS A 79 2.58 0.72 -6.46
N VAL A 80 3.30 -0.14 -5.76
CA VAL A 80 2.97 -0.56 -4.39
C VAL A 80 4.03 -0.03 -3.45
N LEU A 81 3.59 0.71 -2.44
CA LEU A 81 4.42 1.16 -1.33
C LEU A 81 4.01 0.38 -0.08
N VAL A 82 4.91 -0.43 0.44
CA VAL A 82 4.65 -1.20 1.66
C VAL A 82 4.84 -0.32 2.88
N ILE A 83 3.85 -0.27 3.77
CA ILE A 83 3.92 0.45 5.04
C ILE A 83 3.56 -0.52 6.15
N SER A 84 4.53 -0.87 7.01
CA SER A 84 4.31 -1.91 8.01
C SER A 84 5.07 -1.63 9.29
N ALA A 85 4.49 -2.10 10.41
CA ALA A 85 5.15 -2.08 11.71
C ALA A 85 6.28 -3.11 11.81
N MET A 86 6.28 -4.11 10.93
CA MET A 86 7.30 -5.15 10.90
C MET A 86 8.53 -4.65 10.17
N SER A 87 9.67 -4.72 10.84
CA SER A 87 10.96 -4.39 10.24
C SER A 87 11.78 -5.65 9.92
N GLN A 88 11.09 -6.78 9.73
CA GLN A 88 11.76 -8.03 9.35
C GLN A 88 12.28 -7.92 7.93
N GLN A 89 13.60 -8.00 7.81
CA GLN A 89 14.27 -7.78 6.55
C GLN A 89 13.87 -8.80 5.47
N SER A 90 13.60 -10.04 5.85
CA SER A 90 13.16 -11.08 4.92
C SER A 90 11.82 -10.74 4.25
N ILE A 91 10.87 -10.18 5.01
CA ILE A 91 9.56 -9.81 4.48
C ILE A 91 9.69 -8.61 3.53
N ILE A 92 10.52 -7.64 3.90
CA ILE A 92 10.78 -6.46 3.07
C ILE A 92 11.44 -6.87 1.75
N VAL A 93 12.46 -7.72 1.82
CA VAL A 93 13.15 -8.22 0.63
C VAL A 93 12.18 -8.97 -0.27
N GLU A 94 11.30 -9.78 0.30
CA GLU A 94 10.29 -10.50 -0.48
C GLU A 94 9.33 -9.55 -1.17
N ALA A 95 8.83 -8.53 -0.47
CA ALA A 95 7.92 -7.54 -1.05
C ALA A 95 8.56 -6.80 -2.23
N ILE A 96 9.82 -6.37 -2.07
CA ILE A 96 10.55 -5.70 -3.15
C ILE A 96 10.79 -6.65 -4.31
N ARG A 97 11.15 -7.89 -4.03
CA ARG A 97 11.37 -8.91 -5.07
C ARG A 97 10.10 -9.18 -5.87
N LEU A 98 8.93 -9.12 -5.22
CA LEU A 98 7.64 -9.30 -5.87
C LEU A 98 7.21 -8.08 -6.70
N GLY A 99 7.88 -6.95 -6.53
CA GLY A 99 7.61 -5.76 -7.34
C GLY A 99 7.19 -4.51 -6.59
N ALA A 100 7.16 -4.54 -5.25
CA ALA A 100 6.92 -3.33 -4.47
C ALA A 100 8.01 -2.30 -4.77
N LYS A 101 7.63 -1.03 -4.84
CA LYS A 101 8.57 0.03 -5.24
C LYS A 101 9.44 0.51 -4.08
N ASP A 102 8.92 0.47 -2.87
CA ASP A 102 9.65 0.89 -1.67
C ASP A 102 8.89 0.41 -0.43
N PHE A 103 9.45 0.69 0.74
CA PHE A 103 8.76 0.41 1.98
C PHE A 103 9.05 1.49 3.02
N LEU A 104 8.12 1.62 3.99
CA LEU A 104 8.28 2.51 5.15
C LEU A 104 7.86 1.77 6.41
N ASN A 105 8.54 2.06 7.52
CA ASN A 105 8.17 1.53 8.83
C ASN A 105 7.14 2.42 9.51
N LYS A 106 6.27 1.81 10.30
CA LYS A 106 5.42 2.53 11.25
C LYS A 106 6.22 2.81 12.53
N PRO A 107 6.02 3.95 13.20
CA PRO A 107 5.13 5.04 12.85
C PRO A 107 5.62 5.80 11.61
N VAL A 108 4.67 6.22 10.78
CA VAL A 108 5.00 6.88 9.52
C VAL A 108 5.41 8.32 9.76
N ASN A 109 6.59 8.68 9.26
CA ASN A 109 7.03 10.08 9.24
C ASN A 109 6.37 10.76 8.03
N PRO A 110 5.54 11.81 8.24
CA PRO A 110 4.82 12.43 7.12
C PRO A 110 5.72 12.97 6.01
N ASP A 111 6.84 13.60 6.35
CA ASP A 111 7.75 14.14 5.34
C ASP A 111 8.40 13.03 4.52
N ARG A 112 8.80 11.96 5.17
CA ARG A 112 9.38 10.80 4.48
C ARG A 112 8.35 10.11 3.59
N LEU A 113 7.12 10.01 4.05
CA LEU A 113 6.03 9.48 3.23
C LEU A 113 5.83 10.31 1.96
N LYS A 114 5.77 11.63 2.11
CA LYS A 114 5.60 12.55 0.98
C LYS A 114 6.73 12.40 -0.03
N ASP A 115 7.97 12.38 0.43
CA ASP A 115 9.13 12.23 -0.44
C ASP A 115 9.14 10.90 -1.17
N THR A 116 8.83 9.81 -0.47
CA THR A 116 8.77 8.47 -1.04
C THR A 116 7.70 8.37 -2.11
N VAL A 117 6.51 8.89 -1.83
CA VAL A 117 5.39 8.90 -2.79
C VAL A 117 5.74 9.71 -4.04
N ARG A 118 6.36 10.88 -3.87
CA ARG A 118 6.79 11.70 -5.01
C ARG A 118 7.77 10.94 -5.89
N LYS A 119 8.72 10.24 -5.31
CA LYS A 119 9.70 9.44 -6.08
C LYS A 119 9.04 8.32 -6.84
N ILE A 120 8.10 7.62 -6.22
CA ILE A 120 7.40 6.49 -6.86
C ILE A 120 6.54 6.98 -8.03
N LEU A 121 5.88 8.12 -7.86
CA LEU A 121 4.97 8.68 -8.87
C LEU A 121 5.70 9.46 -9.98
N ALA A 122 6.96 9.80 -9.78
CA ALA A 122 7.73 10.57 -10.74
C ALA A 122 7.95 9.81 -12.07
#